data_3c9aef92d258c09d33a9134c4f13994b
#
_entry.id   3c9aef92d258c09d33a9134c4f13994b
#
_cell.length_a   1.000
_cell.length_b   1.000
_cell.length_c   1.000
_cell.angle_alpha   90.00
_cell.angle_beta   90.00
_cell.angle_gamma   90.00
#
_symmetry.space_group_name_H-M   'P 1'
#
loop_
_entity.id
_entity.type
_entity.pdbx_description
1 polymer ?
#
loop_
_entity_poly.entity_id
_entity_poly.type
_entity_poly.pdbx_seq_one_letter_code
_entity_poly.pdbx_strand_id
1 'polypeptide(L)'
;PQEVNDLADISGSTGKIIQTIREAPAGSKWAIGTELHLVQRLKQEFPQMEIHFLSPIVCMCATMYRIDLAHLCWSLENLVAGTPVNVIRVDDETARLSLIALERMLAVS
;
A
#
# COMPACT_ATOMS: atom_id res chain seq x y z
N PRO A 1 -0.28 -2.81 -15.04
CA PRO A 1 -0.50 -3.39 -16.36
C PRO A 1 0.39 -4.60 -16.55
N GLN A 2 -0.07 -5.61 -17.28
CA GLN A 2 0.67 -6.84 -17.55
C GLN A 2 2.05 -6.53 -18.16
N GLU A 3 2.09 -5.62 -19.12
CA GLU A 3 3.32 -5.17 -19.77
C GLU A 3 4.42 -4.69 -18.80
N VAL A 4 4.05 -3.97 -17.75
CA VAL A 4 5.02 -3.54 -16.72
C VAL A 4 5.52 -4.73 -15.91
N ASN A 5 4.63 -5.68 -15.64
CA ASN A 5 4.96 -6.89 -14.89
C ASN A 5 5.90 -7.80 -15.68
N ASP A 6 5.71 -7.87 -17.00
CA ASP A 6 6.52 -8.69 -17.91
C ASP A 6 7.94 -8.12 -18.10
N LEU A 7 8.11 -6.81 -17.88
CA LEU A 7 9.41 -6.11 -17.97
C LEU A 7 10.11 -5.97 -16.60
N ALA A 8 9.42 -6.27 -15.50
CA ALA A 8 9.97 -6.12 -14.16
C ALA A 8 10.89 -7.30 -13.82
N ASP A 9 12.04 -7.04 -13.23
CA ASP A 9 12.94 -8.07 -12.71
C ASP A 9 12.29 -8.86 -11.58
N ILE A 10 11.47 -8.18 -10.75
CA ILE A 10 10.77 -8.77 -9.62
C ILE A 10 9.36 -8.19 -9.54
N SER A 11 8.37 -9.05 -9.37
CA SER A 11 7.00 -8.66 -9.10
C SER A 11 6.43 -9.40 -7.90
N GLY A 12 5.45 -8.79 -7.24
CA GLY A 12 4.81 -9.41 -6.09
C GLY A 12 4.00 -8.42 -5.24
N SER A 13 3.56 -8.90 -4.09
CA SER A 13 2.84 -8.09 -3.11
C SER A 13 3.73 -6.99 -2.51
N THR A 14 3.11 -6.01 -1.88
CA THR A 14 3.80 -4.96 -1.10
C THR A 14 4.78 -5.56 -0.08
N GLY A 15 4.38 -6.62 0.61
CA GLY A 15 5.25 -7.35 1.55
C GLY A 15 6.47 -7.95 0.86
N LYS A 16 6.29 -8.54 -0.33
CA LYS A 16 7.40 -9.09 -1.11
C LYS A 16 8.39 -8.01 -1.53
N ILE A 17 7.92 -6.85 -1.98
CA ILE A 17 8.77 -5.71 -2.35
C ILE A 17 9.60 -5.26 -1.14
N ILE A 18 8.97 -5.04 0.02
CA ILE A 18 9.66 -4.63 1.25
C ILE A 18 10.73 -5.65 1.65
N GLN A 19 10.39 -6.93 1.64
CA GLN A 19 11.32 -8.00 2.00
C GLN A 19 12.51 -8.06 1.03
N THR A 20 12.26 -7.99 -0.27
CA THR A 20 13.30 -7.98 -1.29
C THR A 20 14.31 -6.84 -1.09
N ILE A 21 13.83 -5.62 -0.81
CA ILE A 21 14.71 -4.48 -0.55
C ILE A 21 15.48 -4.67 0.75
N ARG A 22 14.85 -5.18 1.79
CA ARG A 22 15.51 -5.43 3.09
C ARG A 22 16.66 -6.44 2.99
N GLU A 23 16.50 -7.43 2.13
CA GLU A 23 17.50 -8.49 1.91
C GLU A 23 18.58 -8.11 0.87
N ALA A 24 18.40 -6.98 0.18
CA ALA A 24 19.30 -6.54 -0.87
C ALA A 24 20.63 -5.97 -0.31
N PRO A 25 21.72 -6.10 -1.07
CA PRO A 25 23.01 -5.53 -0.69
C PRO A 25 22.94 -4.01 -0.59
N ALA A 26 23.69 -3.43 0.36
CA ALA A 26 23.87 -1.98 0.46
C ALA A 26 24.42 -1.40 -0.85
N GLY A 27 23.93 -0.23 -1.25
CA GLY A 27 24.31 0.44 -2.51
C GLY A 27 23.52 -0.07 -3.73
N SER A 28 22.59 -1.04 -3.57
CA SER A 28 21.73 -1.48 -4.66
C SER A 28 20.79 -0.36 -5.14
N LYS A 29 20.41 -0.43 -6.43
CA LYS A 29 19.55 0.54 -7.10
C LYS A 29 18.21 -0.07 -7.45
N TRP A 30 17.14 0.63 -7.13
CA TRP A 30 15.77 0.14 -7.27
C TRP A 30 14.88 1.17 -7.96
N ALA A 31 14.14 0.75 -8.97
CA ALA A 31 13.01 1.48 -9.53
C ALA A 31 11.72 0.74 -9.15
N ILE A 32 10.89 1.36 -8.31
CA ILE A 32 9.75 0.68 -7.69
C ILE A 32 8.44 1.23 -8.25
N GLY A 33 7.63 0.34 -8.85
CA GLY A 33 6.29 0.62 -9.37
C GLY A 33 5.21 0.28 -8.37
N THR A 34 5.04 1.12 -7.36
CA THR A 34 4.00 0.96 -6.33
C THR A 34 3.46 2.32 -5.89
N GLU A 35 2.76 2.39 -4.77
CA GLU A 35 2.24 3.64 -4.21
C GLU A 35 3.37 4.53 -3.67
N LEU A 36 3.26 5.85 -3.87
CA LEU A 36 4.31 6.83 -3.60
C LEU A 36 4.77 6.84 -2.13
N HIS A 37 3.84 6.79 -1.16
CA HIS A 37 4.17 6.84 0.26
C HIS A 37 5.01 5.63 0.69
N LEU A 38 4.78 4.46 0.10
CA LEU A 38 5.62 3.30 0.33
C LEU A 38 7.04 3.54 -0.17
N VAL A 39 7.19 4.08 -1.38
CA VAL A 39 8.53 4.36 -1.95
C VAL A 39 9.27 5.40 -1.10
N GLN A 40 8.59 6.45 -0.64
CA GLN A 40 9.18 7.46 0.25
C GLN A 40 9.59 6.85 1.60
N ARG A 41 8.77 6.00 2.18
CA ARG A 41 9.10 5.28 3.41
C ARG A 41 10.34 4.39 3.23
N LEU A 42 10.41 3.64 2.13
CA LEU A 42 11.57 2.79 1.84
C LEU A 42 12.87 3.60 1.67
N LYS A 43 12.80 4.78 1.02
CA LYS A 43 13.95 5.70 0.95
C LYS A 43 14.45 6.14 2.34
N GLN A 44 13.53 6.40 3.25
CA GLN A 44 13.88 6.81 4.62
C GLN A 44 14.41 5.64 5.45
N GLU A 45 13.83 4.44 5.29
CA GLU A 45 14.23 3.24 6.02
C GLU A 45 15.57 2.67 5.54
N PHE A 46 15.89 2.83 4.25
CA PHE A 46 17.12 2.30 3.61
C PHE A 46 17.93 3.39 2.91
N PRO A 47 18.48 4.36 3.66
CA PRO A 47 19.22 5.50 3.06
C PRO A 47 20.51 5.09 2.34
N GLN A 48 21.02 3.89 2.59
CA GLN A 48 22.19 3.31 1.92
C GLN A 48 21.86 2.76 0.51
N MET A 49 20.59 2.74 0.10
CA MET A 49 20.15 2.25 -1.20
C MET A 49 19.68 3.41 -2.08
N GLU A 50 19.83 3.27 -3.38
CA GLU A 50 19.32 4.22 -4.37
C GLU A 50 17.93 3.77 -4.83
N ILE A 51 16.88 4.32 -4.21
CA ILE A 51 15.50 3.93 -4.47
C ILE A 51 14.80 5.04 -5.27
N HIS A 52 14.21 4.69 -6.41
CA HIS A 52 13.47 5.58 -7.28
C HIS A 52 12.01 5.12 -7.44
N PHE A 53 11.12 6.09 -7.62
CA PHE A 53 9.76 5.82 -8.06
C PHE A 53 9.77 5.56 -9.57
N LEU A 54 9.15 4.47 -10.02
CA LEU A 54 9.22 4.03 -11.42
C LEU A 54 8.56 5.02 -12.39
N SER A 55 7.49 5.71 -11.97
CA SER A 55 6.76 6.62 -12.84
C SER A 55 7.33 8.04 -12.77
N PRO A 56 7.56 8.73 -13.90
CA PRO A 56 7.92 10.14 -13.92
C PRO A 56 6.76 11.05 -13.50
N ILE A 57 5.54 10.54 -13.56
CA ILE A 57 4.32 11.24 -13.12
C ILE A 57 3.87 10.60 -11.81
N VAL A 58 3.75 11.43 -10.77
CA VAL A 58 3.22 10.98 -9.49
C VAL A 58 1.73 10.65 -9.67
N CYS A 59 1.42 9.38 -9.88
CA CYS A 59 0.05 8.90 -9.83
C CYS A 59 -0.37 8.85 -8.35
N MET A 60 -0.94 9.94 -7.87
CA MET A 60 -1.52 9.98 -6.54
C MET A 60 -2.84 9.22 -6.58
N CYS A 61 -2.91 8.09 -5.89
CA CYS A 61 -4.19 7.44 -5.65
C CYS A 61 -5.08 8.39 -4.85
N ALA A 62 -6.14 8.91 -5.48
CA ALA A 62 -7.01 9.93 -4.89
C ALA A 62 -7.67 9.49 -3.56
N THR A 63 -7.79 8.19 -3.34
CA THR A 63 -8.32 7.61 -2.10
C THR A 63 -7.24 7.45 -1.04
N MET A 64 -6.09 6.86 -1.36
CA MET A 64 -5.00 6.65 -0.40
C MET A 64 -4.32 7.95 0.02
N TYR A 65 -4.28 8.95 -0.86
CA TYR A 65 -3.71 10.26 -0.55
C TYR A 65 -4.48 11.03 0.53
N ARG A 66 -5.74 10.68 0.75
CA ARG A 66 -6.57 11.24 1.83
C ARG A 66 -6.31 10.61 3.21
N ILE A 67 -5.52 9.56 3.28
CA ILE A 67 -5.10 8.94 4.54
C ILE A 67 -3.88 9.71 5.04
N ASP A 68 -4.12 10.82 5.69
CA ASP A 68 -3.11 11.69 6.27
C ASP A 68 -3.34 11.89 7.78
N LEU A 69 -2.40 12.53 8.45
CA LEU A 69 -2.46 12.75 9.89
C LEU A 69 -3.65 13.63 10.31
N ALA A 70 -4.04 14.59 9.49
CA ALA A 70 -5.17 15.48 9.79
C ALA A 70 -6.50 14.73 9.77
N HIS A 71 -6.73 13.90 8.74
CA HIS A 71 -7.93 13.05 8.66
C HIS A 71 -7.94 11.97 9.74
N LEU A 72 -6.78 11.41 10.09
CA LEU A 72 -6.68 10.45 11.19
C LEU A 72 -7.04 11.11 12.52
N CYS A 73 -6.45 12.29 12.82
CA CYS A 73 -6.73 13.05 14.04
C CYS A 73 -8.23 13.38 14.12
N TRP A 74 -8.80 13.94 13.06
CA TRP A 74 -10.23 14.25 12.99
C TRP A 74 -11.11 13.01 13.26
N SER A 75 -10.78 11.85 12.69
CA SER A 75 -11.53 10.62 12.91
C SER A 75 -11.44 10.14 14.35
N LEU A 76 -10.26 10.20 14.95
CA LEU A 76 -10.04 9.81 16.34
C LEU A 76 -10.74 10.74 17.34
N GLU A 77 -10.66 12.06 17.12
CA GLU A 77 -11.35 13.05 17.97
C GLU A 77 -12.87 12.83 17.97
N ASN A 78 -13.45 12.61 16.78
CA ASN A 78 -14.88 12.32 16.67
C ASN A 78 -15.25 10.97 17.31
N LEU A 79 -14.39 9.96 17.22
CA LEU A 79 -14.61 8.67 17.87
C LEU A 79 -14.63 8.83 19.41
N VAL A 80 -13.68 9.60 19.97
CA VAL A 80 -13.62 9.90 21.41
C VAL A 80 -14.84 10.71 21.86
N ALA A 81 -15.31 11.64 21.03
CA ALA A 81 -16.51 12.43 21.30
C ALA A 81 -17.83 11.64 21.20
N GLY A 82 -17.79 10.36 20.80
CA GLY A 82 -18.97 9.53 20.63
C GLY A 82 -19.78 9.83 19.36
N THR A 83 -19.22 10.60 18.43
CA THR A 83 -19.82 10.97 17.15
C THR A 83 -18.97 10.46 15.99
N PRO A 84 -18.81 9.13 15.81
CA PRO A 84 -17.91 8.58 14.83
C PRO A 84 -18.27 9.04 13.40
N VAL A 85 -17.25 9.46 12.66
CA VAL A 85 -17.35 9.88 11.25
C VAL A 85 -16.86 8.76 10.34
N ASN A 86 -17.24 8.81 9.07
CA ASN A 86 -16.80 7.83 8.05
C ASN A 86 -17.16 6.38 8.39
N VAL A 87 -18.27 6.17 9.10
CA VAL A 87 -18.75 4.82 9.43
C VAL A 87 -19.23 4.13 8.15
N ILE A 88 -18.54 3.06 7.78
CA ILE A 88 -18.93 2.22 6.65
C ILE A 88 -19.83 1.10 7.16
N ARG A 89 -20.95 0.92 6.48
CA ARG A 89 -21.87 -0.21 6.70
C ARG A 89 -21.99 -0.99 5.42
N VAL A 90 -21.88 -2.29 5.53
CA VAL A 90 -22.05 -3.25 4.43
C VAL A 90 -23.26 -4.11 4.77
N ASP A 91 -24.11 -4.36 3.80
CA ASP A 91 -25.24 -5.26 3.97
C ASP A 91 -24.76 -6.70 4.22
N ASP A 92 -25.60 -7.50 4.87
CA ASP A 92 -25.25 -8.84 5.34
C ASP A 92 -24.86 -9.78 4.18
N GLU A 93 -25.51 -9.66 3.03
CA GLU A 93 -25.22 -10.51 1.87
C GLU A 93 -23.87 -10.17 1.24
N THR A 94 -23.56 -8.87 1.09
CA THR A 94 -22.24 -8.42 0.62
C THR A 94 -21.15 -8.83 1.61
N ALA A 95 -21.39 -8.71 2.91
CA ALA A 95 -20.44 -9.14 3.95
C ALA A 95 -20.18 -10.65 3.87
N ARG A 96 -21.23 -11.45 3.76
CA ARG A 96 -21.15 -12.92 3.62
C ARG A 96 -20.36 -13.34 2.39
N LEU A 97 -20.67 -12.76 1.22
CA LEU A 97 -19.97 -13.07 -0.03
C LEU A 97 -18.51 -12.64 0.00
N SER A 98 -18.24 -11.50 0.60
CA SER A 98 -16.86 -11.00 0.76
C SER A 98 -16.01 -11.90 1.65
N LEU A 99 -16.57 -12.42 2.75
CA LEU A 99 -15.87 -13.38 3.62
C LEU A 99 -15.51 -14.66 2.86
N ILE A 100 -16.44 -15.23 2.08
CA ILE A 100 -16.15 -16.41 1.25
C ILE A 100 -15.03 -16.15 0.24
N ALA A 101 -15.03 -14.96 -0.39
CA ALA A 101 -13.99 -14.59 -1.34
C ALA A 101 -12.61 -14.44 -0.65
N LEU A 102 -12.58 -13.82 0.52
CA LEU A 102 -11.35 -13.65 1.33
C LEU A 102 -10.78 -15.00 1.80
N GLU A 103 -11.64 -15.90 2.29
CA GLU A 103 -11.24 -17.26 2.70
C GLU A 103 -10.61 -18.03 1.54
N ARG A 104 -11.23 -17.96 0.35
CA ARG A 104 -10.67 -18.59 -0.86
C ARG A 104 -9.33 -18.00 -1.26
N MET A 105 -9.18 -16.68 -1.19
CA MET A 105 -7.93 -16.00 -1.48
C MET A 105 -6.82 -16.43 -0.53
N LEU A 106 -7.10 -16.51 0.78
CA LEU A 106 -6.14 -16.93 1.80
C LEU A 106 -5.75 -18.42 1.68
N ALA A 107 -6.63 -19.25 1.15
CA ALA A 107 -6.33 -20.67 0.92
C ALA A 107 -5.39 -20.92 -0.27
N VAL A 108 -5.14 -19.94 -1.12
CA VAL A 108 -4.29 -20.03 -2.33
C VAL A 108 -2.93 -19.36 -2.14
N SER A 109 -2.73 -18.61 -1.06
CA SER A 109 -1.50 -17.84 -0.77
C SER A 109 -0.45 -18.63 -0.01
#